data_e4ca34f610380171508978ab2ecbb25d
#
_entry.id   e4ca34f610380171508978ab2ecbb25d
#
_cell.length_a   1.000
_cell.length_b   1.000
_cell.length_c   1.000
_cell.angle_alpha   90.00
_cell.angle_beta   90.00
_cell.angle_gamma   90.00
#
_symmetry.space_group_name_H-M   'P 1'
#
loop_
_entity.id
_entity.type
_entity.pdbx_description
1 polymer ?
#
loop_
_entity_poly.entity_id
_entity_poly.type
_entity_poly.pdbx_seq_one_letter_code
_entity_poly.pdbx_strand_id
1 'polypeptide(L)'
;MGFTYDTEEKDVVNIKVIGVGGGGGNAVNRMIDNGMKNIEFIAVNTDKQVLRASKATYKIQIGEKLTKGRGAGGHPQVGAEAAEENRDEIESMLKGTDMIFITAGMGGGTGTGAAPIVAEVAKDMGILTVAVVTKPFKFEGARRMHNAEAGLQELANHVDSLVVIPNERLKLITDRCKTVKECFAAADDILRQGVQSISDLVEQTGFVNLDFEDVSAVMKDAGYAHMGIGSGTGKDKAIDAARNAVSSPLLETTIAGARGVIVNITAAEDITFEEAELASTTITEAAHPEAEVYWGLVFDPEMNDEMKITVIATGFDHQDEEEEAPEEAAPAGKAGEKAASKPQRRDNPDAAPEDSDFDDILKMFRNK
;
A
#
# COMPACT_ATOMS: atom_id res chain seq x y z
N MET A 1 3.36 1.18 -57.69
CA MET A 1 3.59 0.34 -56.51
C MET A 1 3.40 1.25 -55.31
N GLY A 2 2.22 1.14 -54.68
CA GLY A 2 1.95 1.88 -53.46
C GLY A 2 2.56 1.13 -52.27
N PHE A 3 3.42 1.82 -51.52
CA PHE A 3 3.83 1.34 -50.20
C PHE A 3 2.67 1.58 -49.26
N THR A 4 1.99 0.50 -48.86
CA THR A 4 1.12 0.52 -47.68
C THR A 4 2.08 0.53 -46.50
N TYR A 5 2.14 1.62 -45.75
CA TYR A 5 2.65 1.60 -44.41
C TYR A 5 1.63 0.79 -43.62
N ASP A 6 1.99 -0.44 -43.20
CA ASP A 6 1.39 -1.05 -42.05
C ASP A 6 1.72 -0.10 -40.89
N THR A 7 0.76 0.66 -40.46
CA THR A 7 0.74 1.20 -39.10
C THR A 7 0.66 -0.02 -38.22
N GLU A 8 1.83 -0.52 -37.74
CA GLU A 8 1.87 -1.38 -36.58
C GLU A 8 1.03 -0.64 -35.54
N GLU A 9 -0.14 -1.19 -35.19
CA GLU A 9 -0.84 -0.82 -33.97
C GLU A 9 0.21 -1.01 -32.89
N LYS A 10 0.66 0.10 -32.26
CA LYS A 10 1.48 0.01 -31.08
C LYS A 10 0.69 -0.89 -30.14
N ASP A 11 1.27 -2.02 -29.75
CA ASP A 11 0.70 -2.89 -28.73
C ASP A 11 0.45 -2.02 -27.49
N VAL A 12 -0.80 -1.64 -27.30
CA VAL A 12 -1.21 -0.83 -26.14
C VAL A 12 -1.18 -1.77 -24.95
N VAL A 13 -0.34 -1.48 -23.98
CA VAL A 13 -0.23 -2.25 -22.73
C VAL A 13 -1.59 -2.29 -22.05
N ASN A 14 -2.11 -3.47 -21.80
CA ASN A 14 -3.42 -3.64 -21.17
C ASN A 14 -3.27 -3.69 -19.64
N ILE A 15 -3.61 -2.59 -18.98
CA ILE A 15 -3.53 -2.45 -17.52
C ILE A 15 -4.92 -2.57 -16.91
N LYS A 16 -5.05 -3.40 -15.86
CA LYS A 16 -6.27 -3.50 -15.07
C LYS A 16 -6.02 -3.16 -13.60
N VAL A 17 -7.00 -2.53 -12.98
CA VAL A 17 -7.01 -2.25 -11.53
C VAL A 17 -8.14 -3.02 -10.87
N ILE A 18 -7.77 -3.86 -9.92
CA ILE A 18 -8.69 -4.74 -9.20
C ILE A 18 -8.85 -4.25 -7.77
N GLY A 19 -10.02 -3.73 -7.46
CA GLY A 19 -10.38 -3.32 -6.09
C GLY A 19 -11.00 -4.49 -5.33
N VAL A 20 -10.28 -5.03 -4.33
CA VAL A 20 -10.72 -6.18 -3.55
C VAL A 20 -11.29 -5.75 -2.22
N GLY A 21 -12.53 -6.16 -1.94
CA GLY A 21 -13.25 -5.82 -0.71
C GLY A 21 -13.72 -4.37 -0.65
N GLY A 22 -14.12 -3.90 0.55
CA GLY A 22 -14.69 -2.57 0.71
C GLY A 22 -13.68 -1.43 0.49
N GLY A 23 -12.48 -1.53 1.08
CA GLY A 23 -11.42 -0.52 0.93
C GLY A 23 -10.95 -0.42 -0.53
N GLY A 24 -10.62 -1.56 -1.16
CA GLY A 24 -10.22 -1.58 -2.58
C GLY A 24 -11.30 -1.05 -3.52
N GLY A 25 -12.58 -1.40 -3.28
CA GLY A 25 -13.70 -0.87 -4.04
C GLY A 25 -13.87 0.65 -3.91
N ASN A 26 -13.61 1.21 -2.72
CA ASN A 26 -13.63 2.67 -2.51
C ASN A 26 -12.48 3.36 -3.25
N ALA A 27 -11.26 2.79 -3.20
CA ALA A 27 -10.12 3.31 -3.93
C ALA A 27 -10.39 3.32 -5.45
N VAL A 28 -10.92 2.23 -6.01
CA VAL A 28 -11.33 2.15 -7.43
C VAL A 28 -12.38 3.22 -7.76
N ASN A 29 -13.41 3.39 -6.94
CA ASN A 29 -14.41 4.43 -7.18
C ASN A 29 -13.77 5.83 -7.23
N ARG A 30 -12.80 6.09 -6.37
CA ARG A 30 -12.07 7.36 -6.34
C ARG A 30 -11.18 7.55 -7.57
N MET A 31 -10.51 6.48 -8.04
CA MET A 31 -9.73 6.50 -9.29
C MET A 31 -10.60 6.91 -10.48
N ILE A 32 -11.78 6.30 -10.58
CA ILE A 32 -12.77 6.62 -11.63
C ILE A 32 -13.27 8.07 -11.50
N ASP A 33 -13.58 8.52 -10.28
CA ASP A 33 -14.06 9.88 -10.02
C ASP A 33 -13.01 10.96 -10.36
N ASN A 34 -11.72 10.64 -10.22
CA ASN A 34 -10.62 11.51 -10.61
C ASN A 34 -10.23 11.38 -12.10
N GLY A 35 -11.00 10.62 -12.86
CA GLY A 35 -10.87 10.58 -14.32
C GLY A 35 -9.66 9.82 -14.86
N MET A 36 -9.12 8.84 -14.11
CA MET A 36 -8.09 7.94 -14.65
C MET A 36 -8.65 7.26 -15.91
N LYS A 37 -7.89 7.35 -17.00
CA LYS A 37 -8.26 6.86 -18.34
C LYS A 37 -7.40 5.66 -18.70
N ASN A 38 -7.81 4.97 -19.77
CA ASN A 38 -7.08 3.84 -20.39
C ASN A 38 -6.88 2.61 -19.48
N ILE A 39 -7.53 2.57 -18.32
CA ILE A 39 -7.45 1.48 -17.34
C ILE A 39 -8.80 0.80 -17.24
N GLU A 40 -8.81 -0.51 -17.23
CA GLU A 40 -10.01 -1.28 -16.90
C GLU A 40 -10.12 -1.49 -15.39
N PHE A 41 -11.26 -1.10 -14.82
CA PHE A 41 -11.53 -1.23 -13.40
C PHE A 41 -12.43 -2.41 -13.09
N ILE A 42 -11.96 -3.27 -12.17
CA ILE A 42 -12.69 -4.45 -11.69
C ILE A 42 -12.92 -4.31 -10.18
N ALA A 43 -14.15 -4.47 -9.72
CA ALA A 43 -14.49 -4.55 -8.30
C ALA A 43 -14.80 -6.00 -7.92
N VAL A 44 -14.09 -6.53 -6.93
CA VAL A 44 -14.26 -7.89 -6.39
C VAL A 44 -14.73 -7.80 -4.94
N ASN A 45 -15.89 -8.37 -4.61
CA ASN A 45 -16.40 -8.33 -3.24
C ASN A 45 -17.34 -9.51 -2.94
N THR A 46 -17.40 -9.90 -1.67
CA THR A 46 -18.40 -10.82 -1.12
C THR A 46 -19.73 -10.13 -0.78
N ASP A 47 -19.74 -8.78 -0.73
CA ASP A 47 -20.94 -7.99 -0.40
C ASP A 47 -21.59 -7.43 -1.69
N LYS A 48 -22.78 -7.95 -2.00
CA LYS A 48 -23.56 -7.56 -3.18
C LYS A 48 -24.02 -6.09 -3.15
N GLN A 49 -24.24 -5.53 -1.96
CA GLN A 49 -24.70 -4.13 -1.85
C GLN A 49 -23.56 -3.18 -2.20
N VAL A 50 -22.36 -3.48 -1.73
CA VAL A 50 -21.14 -2.69 -2.04
C VAL A 50 -20.85 -2.76 -3.54
N LEU A 51 -20.93 -3.94 -4.16
CA LEU A 51 -20.72 -4.10 -5.60
C LEU A 51 -21.74 -3.31 -6.44
N ARG A 52 -23.01 -3.26 -6.02
CA ARG A 52 -24.02 -2.44 -6.72
C ARG A 52 -23.69 -0.96 -6.73
N ALA A 53 -23.09 -0.46 -5.64
CA ALA A 53 -22.69 0.94 -5.50
C ALA A 53 -21.35 1.25 -6.19
N SER A 54 -20.57 0.24 -6.58
CA SER A 54 -19.30 0.42 -7.26
C SER A 54 -19.48 1.05 -8.65
N LYS A 55 -18.54 1.92 -9.02
CA LYS A 55 -18.43 2.56 -10.35
C LYS A 55 -17.59 1.77 -11.35
N ALA A 56 -16.92 0.68 -10.88
CA ALA A 56 -16.10 -0.17 -11.72
C ALA A 56 -16.90 -0.73 -12.93
N THR A 57 -16.19 -0.82 -14.06
CA THR A 57 -16.75 -1.36 -15.31
C THR A 57 -17.17 -2.81 -15.14
N TYR A 58 -16.32 -3.60 -14.50
CA TYR A 58 -16.55 -5.00 -14.21
C TYR A 58 -16.72 -5.24 -12.71
N LYS A 59 -17.61 -6.17 -12.36
CA LYS A 59 -17.95 -6.44 -10.96
C LYS A 59 -18.07 -7.95 -10.77
N ILE A 60 -17.24 -8.50 -9.91
CA ILE A 60 -17.24 -9.92 -9.59
C ILE A 60 -17.74 -10.09 -8.16
N GLN A 61 -18.89 -10.76 -8.01
CA GLN A 61 -19.37 -11.17 -6.70
C GLN A 61 -18.77 -12.53 -6.36
N ILE A 62 -17.83 -12.58 -5.43
CA ILE A 62 -17.20 -13.81 -5.00
C ILE A 62 -17.94 -14.45 -3.82
N GLY A 63 -17.91 -15.80 -3.75
CA GLY A 63 -18.44 -16.57 -2.64
C GLY A 63 -19.95 -16.46 -2.45
N GLU A 64 -20.75 -16.48 -3.52
CA GLU A 64 -22.21 -16.36 -3.42
C GLU A 64 -22.83 -17.49 -2.61
N LYS A 65 -22.33 -18.72 -2.77
CA LYS A 65 -22.82 -19.88 -2.00
C LYS A 65 -22.45 -19.78 -0.54
N LEU A 66 -21.22 -19.33 -0.25
CA LEU A 66 -20.65 -19.25 1.09
C LEU A 66 -21.26 -18.08 1.89
N THR A 67 -21.29 -16.87 1.32
CA THR A 67 -21.66 -15.64 2.04
C THR A 67 -23.09 -15.18 1.81
N LYS A 68 -23.74 -15.69 0.76
CA LYS A 68 -25.08 -15.26 0.30
C LYS A 68 -25.13 -13.74 0.00
N GLY A 69 -23.98 -13.17 -0.41
CA GLY A 69 -23.86 -11.75 -0.71
C GLY A 69 -23.87 -10.81 0.51
N ARG A 70 -23.57 -11.33 1.72
CA ARG A 70 -23.60 -10.55 2.99
C ARG A 70 -22.22 -10.14 3.49
N GLY A 71 -21.15 -10.38 2.69
CA GLY A 71 -19.78 -10.11 3.11
C GLY A 71 -19.13 -11.24 3.91
N ALA A 72 -17.82 -11.12 4.13
CA ALA A 72 -17.00 -12.13 4.84
C ALA A 72 -16.98 -11.95 6.38
N GLY A 73 -17.72 -10.99 6.94
CA GLY A 73 -17.87 -10.82 8.40
C GLY A 73 -16.56 -10.52 9.15
N GLY A 74 -15.53 -9.97 8.49
CA GLY A 74 -14.23 -9.69 9.09
C GLY A 74 -13.36 -10.95 9.30
N HIS A 75 -13.66 -12.05 8.60
CA HIS A 75 -12.90 -13.31 8.62
C HIS A 75 -12.15 -13.49 7.28
N PRO A 76 -10.80 -13.35 7.26
CA PRO A 76 -10.01 -13.52 6.04
C PRO A 76 -10.17 -14.88 5.38
N GLN A 77 -10.27 -15.95 6.18
CA GLN A 77 -10.50 -17.31 5.68
C GLN A 77 -11.74 -17.40 4.78
N VAL A 78 -12.84 -16.76 5.20
CA VAL A 78 -14.07 -16.71 4.39
C VAL A 78 -13.87 -15.92 3.09
N GLY A 79 -13.02 -14.88 3.14
CA GLY A 79 -12.63 -14.10 1.95
C GLY A 79 -11.84 -14.94 0.94
N ALA A 80 -10.87 -15.71 1.42
CA ALA A 80 -10.07 -16.62 0.60
C ALA A 80 -10.94 -17.73 -0.04
N GLU A 81 -11.73 -18.44 0.77
CA GLU A 81 -12.65 -19.47 0.27
C GLU A 81 -13.66 -18.92 -0.74
N ALA A 82 -14.11 -17.66 -0.55
CA ALA A 82 -15.00 -17.00 -1.49
C ALA A 82 -14.30 -16.68 -2.83
N ALA A 83 -13.03 -16.30 -2.82
CA ALA A 83 -12.28 -16.09 -4.05
C ALA A 83 -11.98 -17.39 -4.79
N GLU A 84 -11.66 -18.47 -4.07
CA GLU A 84 -11.49 -19.81 -4.63
C GLU A 84 -12.77 -20.32 -5.29
N GLU A 85 -13.95 -20.05 -4.73
CA GLU A 85 -15.25 -20.43 -5.36
C GLU A 85 -15.40 -19.82 -6.77
N ASN A 86 -14.78 -18.63 -7.01
CA ASN A 86 -14.90 -17.90 -8.26
C ASN A 86 -13.57 -17.78 -9.04
N ARG A 87 -12.60 -18.68 -8.80
CA ARG A 87 -11.27 -18.64 -9.43
C ARG A 87 -11.34 -18.56 -10.95
N ASP A 88 -12.17 -19.38 -11.58
CA ASP A 88 -12.36 -19.41 -13.05
C ASP A 88 -12.91 -18.08 -13.60
N GLU A 89 -13.78 -17.41 -12.85
CA GLU A 89 -14.35 -16.11 -13.24
C GLU A 89 -13.28 -15.01 -13.16
N ILE A 90 -12.47 -15.03 -12.09
CA ILE A 90 -11.32 -14.12 -11.93
C ILE A 90 -10.33 -14.34 -13.07
N GLU A 91 -9.91 -15.57 -13.34
CA GLU A 91 -9.02 -15.92 -14.45
C GLU A 91 -9.56 -15.43 -15.80
N SER A 92 -10.85 -15.65 -16.06
CA SER A 92 -11.49 -15.21 -17.32
C SER A 92 -11.42 -13.70 -17.50
N MET A 93 -11.53 -12.92 -16.42
CA MET A 93 -11.46 -11.45 -16.45
C MET A 93 -10.04 -10.91 -16.63
N LEU A 94 -9.03 -11.72 -16.36
CA LEU A 94 -7.62 -11.35 -16.48
C LEU A 94 -7.01 -11.70 -17.84
N LYS A 95 -7.71 -12.42 -18.70
CA LYS A 95 -7.19 -12.80 -20.01
C LYS A 95 -6.81 -11.59 -20.86
N GLY A 96 -5.64 -11.66 -21.48
CA GLY A 96 -5.11 -10.58 -22.34
C GLY A 96 -4.68 -9.32 -21.57
N THR A 97 -4.35 -9.45 -20.30
CA THR A 97 -3.83 -8.37 -19.46
C THR A 97 -2.32 -8.51 -19.35
N ASP A 98 -1.58 -7.42 -19.47
CA ASP A 98 -0.12 -7.37 -19.33
C ASP A 98 0.29 -7.05 -17.89
N MET A 99 -0.47 -6.18 -17.22
CA MET A 99 -0.21 -5.74 -15.85
C MET A 99 -1.50 -5.58 -15.05
N ILE A 100 -1.47 -5.98 -13.79
CA ILE A 100 -2.55 -5.68 -12.84
C ILE A 100 -2.06 -4.93 -11.61
N PHE A 101 -2.91 -4.02 -11.17
CA PHE A 101 -2.83 -3.45 -9.82
C PHE A 101 -3.91 -4.06 -8.94
N ILE A 102 -3.50 -4.63 -7.81
CA ILE A 102 -4.43 -5.10 -6.78
C ILE A 102 -4.47 -4.06 -5.67
N THR A 103 -5.65 -3.49 -5.41
CA THR A 103 -5.83 -2.55 -4.30
C THR A 103 -6.79 -3.11 -3.28
N ALA A 104 -6.39 -3.07 -2.00
CA ALA A 104 -7.20 -3.57 -0.89
C ALA A 104 -6.89 -2.85 0.42
N GLY A 105 -7.89 -2.74 1.28
CA GLY A 105 -7.67 -2.42 2.70
C GLY A 105 -7.51 -3.72 3.47
N MET A 106 -6.31 -3.93 4.03
CA MET A 106 -5.98 -5.12 4.79
C MET A 106 -6.57 -5.08 6.21
N GLY A 107 -6.77 -6.24 6.82
CA GLY A 107 -7.34 -6.39 8.17
C GLY A 107 -8.84 -6.71 8.20
N GLY A 108 -9.55 -6.53 7.08
CA GLY A 108 -10.92 -6.99 6.90
C GLY A 108 -11.02 -8.47 6.54
N GLY A 109 -12.22 -8.92 6.13
CA GLY A 109 -12.42 -10.29 5.67
C GLY A 109 -12.11 -10.45 4.18
N THR A 110 -12.85 -9.74 3.33
CA THR A 110 -12.78 -9.91 1.88
C THR A 110 -11.43 -9.46 1.31
N GLY A 111 -11.00 -8.20 1.60
CA GLY A 111 -9.75 -7.68 1.06
C GLY A 111 -8.55 -8.54 1.47
N THR A 112 -8.45 -8.84 2.76
CA THR A 112 -7.33 -9.61 3.33
C THR A 112 -7.24 -11.03 2.81
N GLY A 113 -8.39 -11.71 2.66
CA GLY A 113 -8.42 -13.11 2.23
C GLY A 113 -8.43 -13.29 0.73
N ALA A 114 -9.16 -12.45 -0.02
CA ALA A 114 -9.31 -12.62 -1.45
C ALA A 114 -8.19 -12.00 -2.29
N ALA A 115 -7.50 -10.95 -1.79
CA ALA A 115 -6.42 -10.33 -2.56
C ALA A 115 -5.26 -11.29 -2.88
N PRO A 116 -4.78 -12.15 -1.94
CA PRO A 116 -3.76 -13.15 -2.25
C PRO A 116 -4.19 -14.12 -3.34
N ILE A 117 -5.44 -14.59 -3.34
CA ILE A 117 -5.96 -15.51 -4.36
C ILE A 117 -6.05 -14.85 -5.73
N VAL A 118 -6.47 -13.59 -5.79
CA VAL A 118 -6.49 -12.81 -7.05
C VAL A 118 -5.05 -12.63 -7.57
N ALA A 119 -4.09 -12.37 -6.69
CA ALA A 119 -2.68 -12.24 -7.03
C ALA A 119 -2.10 -13.55 -7.57
N GLU A 120 -2.37 -14.67 -6.89
CA GLU A 120 -1.97 -16.01 -7.31
C GLU A 120 -2.45 -16.33 -8.73
N VAL A 121 -3.74 -16.10 -9.00
CA VAL A 121 -4.31 -16.33 -10.34
C VAL A 121 -3.59 -15.49 -11.40
N ALA A 122 -3.30 -14.23 -11.11
CA ALA A 122 -2.61 -13.36 -12.05
C ALA A 122 -1.16 -13.78 -12.29
N LYS A 123 -0.43 -14.12 -11.23
CA LYS A 123 0.96 -14.60 -11.32
C LYS A 123 1.06 -15.91 -12.06
N ASP A 124 0.12 -16.86 -11.87
CA ASP A 124 0.03 -18.11 -12.61
C ASP A 124 -0.20 -17.89 -14.11
N MET A 125 -0.86 -16.79 -14.48
CA MET A 125 -1.05 -16.38 -15.88
C MET A 125 0.14 -15.61 -16.48
N GLY A 126 1.19 -15.34 -15.68
CA GLY A 126 2.36 -14.58 -16.12
C GLY A 126 2.15 -13.08 -16.24
N ILE A 127 1.12 -12.54 -15.59
CA ILE A 127 0.78 -11.11 -15.59
C ILE A 127 1.60 -10.39 -14.54
N LEU A 128 2.23 -9.25 -14.90
CA LEU A 128 2.93 -8.41 -13.91
C LEU A 128 1.96 -7.94 -12.83
N THR A 129 2.19 -8.40 -11.60
CA THR A 129 1.25 -8.22 -10.48
C THR A 129 1.81 -7.30 -9.41
N VAL A 130 1.26 -6.11 -9.30
CA VAL A 130 1.63 -5.11 -8.29
C VAL A 130 0.47 -4.89 -7.31
N ALA A 131 0.72 -5.09 -6.02
CA ALA A 131 -0.27 -4.79 -5.00
C ALA A 131 0.03 -3.45 -4.31
N VAL A 132 -0.98 -2.59 -4.20
CA VAL A 132 -0.93 -1.33 -3.45
C VAL A 132 -2.03 -1.39 -2.40
N VAL A 133 -1.66 -1.60 -1.15
CA VAL A 133 -2.60 -1.94 -0.08
C VAL A 133 -2.36 -1.10 1.18
N THR A 134 -3.38 -0.99 2.04
CA THR A 134 -3.26 -0.23 3.29
C THR A 134 -3.30 -1.13 4.51
N LYS A 135 -2.49 -0.80 5.55
CA LYS A 135 -2.64 -1.32 6.92
C LYS A 135 -3.71 -0.50 7.67
N PRO A 136 -4.52 -1.12 8.55
CA PRO A 136 -5.56 -0.43 9.28
C PRO A 136 -5.01 0.64 10.24
N PHE A 137 -5.84 1.61 10.61
CA PHE A 137 -5.54 2.53 11.70
C PHE A 137 -5.50 1.80 13.05
N LYS A 138 -4.71 2.30 14.01
CA LYS A 138 -4.62 1.72 15.37
C LYS A 138 -5.99 1.64 16.07
N PHE A 139 -6.88 2.64 15.86
CA PHE A 139 -8.21 2.65 16.47
C PHE A 139 -9.15 1.55 15.93
N GLU A 140 -8.83 0.91 14.80
CA GLU A 140 -9.61 -0.20 14.25
C GLU A 140 -9.40 -1.51 15.04
N GLY A 141 -8.41 -1.55 15.91
CA GLY A 141 -8.16 -2.59 16.90
C GLY A 141 -7.12 -3.64 16.50
N ALA A 142 -6.51 -4.26 17.51
CA ALA A 142 -5.41 -5.20 17.35
C ALA A 142 -5.75 -6.43 16.47
N ARG A 143 -6.99 -6.91 16.53
CA ARG A 143 -7.43 -8.05 15.70
C ARG A 143 -7.35 -7.72 14.20
N ARG A 144 -7.73 -6.48 13.82
CA ARG A 144 -7.61 -6.05 12.42
C ARG A 144 -6.16 -5.93 11.99
N MET A 145 -5.30 -5.40 12.85
CA MET A 145 -3.87 -5.32 12.57
C MET A 145 -3.26 -6.70 12.37
N HIS A 146 -3.53 -7.64 13.28
CA HIS A 146 -3.05 -9.02 13.16
C HIS A 146 -3.53 -9.70 11.87
N ASN A 147 -4.82 -9.54 11.50
CA ASN A 147 -5.33 -10.04 10.22
C ASN A 147 -4.61 -9.40 9.04
N ALA A 148 -4.30 -8.09 9.12
CA ALA A 148 -3.60 -7.37 8.06
C ALA A 148 -2.18 -7.92 7.87
N GLU A 149 -1.43 -8.10 8.94
CA GLU A 149 -0.07 -8.64 8.92
C GLU A 149 -0.02 -10.04 8.32
N ALA A 150 -0.90 -10.94 8.77
CA ALA A 150 -1.00 -12.29 8.20
C ALA A 150 -1.38 -12.28 6.71
N GLY A 151 -2.33 -11.41 6.31
CA GLY A 151 -2.74 -11.30 4.92
C GLY A 151 -1.69 -10.64 4.01
N LEU A 152 -0.86 -9.73 4.56
CA LEU A 152 0.26 -9.13 3.83
C LEU A 152 1.37 -10.17 3.56
N GLN A 153 1.69 -11.00 4.55
CA GLN A 153 2.65 -12.09 4.37
C GLN A 153 2.20 -13.07 3.27
N GLU A 154 0.91 -13.40 3.25
CA GLU A 154 0.36 -14.28 2.21
C GLU A 154 0.37 -13.59 0.85
N LEU A 155 -0.04 -12.32 0.77
CA LEU A 155 -0.06 -11.55 -0.46
C LEU A 155 1.34 -11.39 -1.07
N ALA A 156 2.36 -11.16 -0.24
CA ALA A 156 3.75 -11.01 -0.66
C ALA A 156 4.29 -12.21 -1.45
N ASN A 157 3.78 -13.42 -1.19
CA ASN A 157 4.19 -14.64 -1.89
C ASN A 157 3.67 -14.71 -3.34
N HIS A 158 2.62 -13.94 -3.64
CA HIS A 158 1.86 -14.04 -4.90
C HIS A 158 1.93 -12.77 -5.77
N VAL A 159 2.66 -11.75 -5.36
CA VAL A 159 2.86 -10.52 -6.16
C VAL A 159 4.30 -10.36 -6.58
N ASP A 160 4.55 -9.57 -7.62
CA ASP A 160 5.89 -9.16 -8.03
C ASP A 160 6.39 -8.01 -7.15
N SER A 161 5.52 -7.03 -6.89
CA SER A 161 5.80 -5.91 -5.99
C SER A 161 4.65 -5.63 -5.03
N LEU A 162 4.97 -5.37 -3.76
CA LEU A 162 4.01 -5.07 -2.70
C LEU A 162 4.28 -3.72 -2.07
N VAL A 163 3.45 -2.73 -2.38
CA VAL A 163 3.46 -1.41 -1.73
C VAL A 163 2.49 -1.43 -0.56
N VAL A 164 3.01 -1.26 0.65
CA VAL A 164 2.21 -1.23 1.87
C VAL A 164 2.15 0.19 2.43
N ILE A 165 0.94 0.69 2.67
CA ILE A 165 0.70 2.05 3.17
C ILE A 165 0.09 1.96 4.58
N PRO A 166 0.84 2.29 5.65
CA PRO A 166 0.30 2.34 6.98
C PRO A 166 -0.64 3.55 7.14
N ASN A 167 -1.95 3.31 7.32
CA ASN A 167 -2.93 4.40 7.47
C ASN A 167 -2.59 5.34 8.64
N GLU A 168 -1.93 4.85 9.68
CA GLU A 168 -1.53 5.66 10.82
C GLU A 168 -0.58 6.80 10.43
N ARG A 169 0.27 6.58 9.42
CA ARG A 169 1.23 7.59 8.93
C ARG A 169 0.59 8.70 8.11
N LEU A 170 -0.62 8.47 7.58
CA LEU A 170 -1.37 9.51 6.86
C LEU A 170 -1.66 10.75 7.72
N LYS A 171 -1.75 10.57 9.03
CA LYS A 171 -1.92 11.68 9.99
C LYS A 171 -0.72 12.64 10.02
N LEU A 172 0.45 12.19 9.57
CA LEU A 172 1.68 12.99 9.54
C LEU A 172 1.84 13.78 8.25
N ILE A 173 1.16 13.37 7.17
CA ILE A 173 1.35 13.92 5.83
C ILE A 173 0.28 14.95 5.50
N THR A 174 -0.91 14.82 6.06
CA THR A 174 -2.04 15.63 5.65
C THR A 174 -2.77 16.29 6.81
N ASP A 175 -2.89 17.61 6.76
CA ASP A 175 -3.77 18.39 7.62
C ASP A 175 -5.27 18.07 7.40
N ARG A 176 -5.59 17.31 6.34
CA ARG A 176 -6.96 16.91 5.99
C ARG A 176 -7.49 15.75 6.82
N CYS A 177 -6.67 15.10 7.65
CA CYS A 177 -7.08 13.97 8.48
C CYS A 177 -7.65 14.43 9.83
N LYS A 178 -8.66 15.31 9.83
CA LYS A 178 -9.30 15.83 11.06
C LYS A 178 -10.50 15.00 11.51
N THR A 179 -11.22 14.39 10.58
CA THR A 179 -12.34 13.50 10.86
C THR A 179 -12.05 12.09 10.39
N VAL A 180 -12.73 11.10 10.98
CA VAL A 180 -12.60 9.69 10.54
C VAL A 180 -12.87 9.53 9.05
N LYS A 181 -13.89 10.23 8.53
CA LYS A 181 -14.24 10.22 7.12
C LYS A 181 -13.10 10.76 6.23
N GLU A 182 -12.47 11.86 6.67
CA GLU A 182 -11.34 12.44 5.94
C GLU A 182 -10.11 11.54 5.98
N CYS A 183 -9.83 10.87 7.10
CA CYS A 183 -8.71 9.93 7.18
C CYS A 183 -8.88 8.74 6.24
N PHE A 184 -10.08 8.14 6.16
CA PHE A 184 -10.33 7.07 5.17
C PHE A 184 -10.28 7.60 3.74
N ALA A 185 -10.78 8.82 3.48
CA ALA A 185 -10.68 9.44 2.19
C ALA A 185 -9.21 9.72 1.78
N ALA A 186 -8.35 10.06 2.74
CA ALA A 186 -6.91 10.19 2.51
C ALA A 186 -6.27 8.83 2.17
N ALA A 187 -6.66 7.75 2.86
CA ALA A 187 -6.19 6.40 2.54
C ALA A 187 -6.57 5.97 1.11
N ASP A 188 -7.83 6.19 0.73
CA ASP A 188 -8.27 5.89 -0.64
C ASP A 188 -7.52 6.75 -1.68
N ASP A 189 -7.18 8.01 -1.35
CA ASP A 189 -6.47 8.91 -2.26
C ASP A 189 -5.00 8.52 -2.43
N ILE A 190 -4.34 8.06 -1.38
CA ILE A 190 -2.96 7.55 -1.48
C ILE A 190 -2.91 6.27 -2.32
N LEU A 191 -3.86 5.35 -2.15
CA LEU A 191 -3.98 4.17 -3.03
C LEU A 191 -4.12 4.59 -4.49
N ARG A 192 -4.97 5.60 -4.77
CA ARG A 192 -5.10 6.17 -6.11
C ARG A 192 -3.77 6.74 -6.62
N GLN A 193 -3.09 7.55 -5.82
CA GLN A 193 -1.82 8.15 -6.21
C GLN A 193 -0.76 7.09 -6.51
N GLY A 194 -0.69 6.03 -5.69
CA GLY A 194 0.24 4.92 -5.91
C GLY A 194 0.01 4.21 -7.24
N VAL A 195 -1.23 3.84 -7.54
CA VAL A 195 -1.58 3.23 -8.82
C VAL A 195 -1.36 4.19 -9.98
N GLN A 196 -1.82 5.44 -9.84
CA GLN A 196 -1.70 6.46 -10.89
C GLN A 196 -0.24 6.74 -11.25
N SER A 197 0.63 6.88 -10.26
CA SER A 197 2.05 7.20 -10.49
C SER A 197 2.78 6.17 -11.35
N ILE A 198 2.41 4.89 -11.24
CA ILE A 198 3.00 3.82 -12.06
C ILE A 198 2.29 3.76 -13.42
N SER A 199 0.97 3.86 -13.44
CA SER A 199 0.19 3.81 -14.67
C SER A 199 0.50 4.97 -15.61
N ASP A 200 0.65 6.19 -15.07
CA ASP A 200 1.00 7.38 -15.85
C ASP A 200 2.34 7.22 -16.57
N LEU A 201 3.30 6.50 -15.99
CA LEU A 201 4.61 6.26 -16.61
C LEU A 201 4.54 5.33 -17.82
N VAL A 202 3.60 4.37 -17.79
CA VAL A 202 3.43 3.37 -18.86
C VAL A 202 2.49 3.87 -19.96
N GLU A 203 1.42 4.58 -19.59
CA GLU A 203 0.33 4.92 -20.51
C GLU A 203 0.40 6.31 -21.12
N GLN A 204 0.90 7.29 -20.36
CA GLN A 204 0.92 8.67 -20.84
C GLN A 204 2.14 8.92 -21.73
N THR A 205 1.89 9.49 -22.90
CA THR A 205 2.92 10.12 -23.70
C THR A 205 3.40 11.39 -22.98
N GLY A 206 4.27 11.25 -21.97
CA GLY A 206 4.94 12.35 -21.31
C GLY A 206 6.06 12.92 -22.18
N PHE A 207 6.81 13.89 -21.66
CA PHE A 207 8.02 14.40 -22.31
C PHE A 207 9.18 13.40 -22.21
N VAL A 208 9.24 12.67 -21.10
CA VAL A 208 10.14 11.52 -20.90
C VAL A 208 9.28 10.34 -20.42
N ASN A 209 9.18 9.33 -21.27
CA ASN A 209 8.41 8.10 -20.99
C ASN A 209 9.33 7.00 -20.59
N LEU A 210 8.86 6.19 -19.66
CA LEU A 210 9.36 4.84 -19.45
C LEU A 210 8.54 3.90 -20.33
N ASP A 211 9.19 2.91 -20.93
CA ASP A 211 8.44 1.83 -21.55
C ASP A 211 7.97 0.81 -20.50
N PHE A 212 7.09 -0.07 -20.91
CA PHE A 212 6.56 -1.12 -20.03
C PHE A 212 7.66 -2.06 -19.52
N GLU A 213 8.67 -2.31 -20.33
CA GLU A 213 9.79 -3.20 -20.00
C GLU A 213 10.67 -2.58 -18.88
N ASP A 214 10.89 -1.26 -18.90
CA ASP A 214 11.61 -0.55 -17.85
C ASP A 214 10.88 -0.66 -16.49
N VAL A 215 9.56 -0.41 -16.48
CA VAL A 215 8.75 -0.55 -15.27
C VAL A 215 8.71 -2.00 -14.81
N SER A 216 8.58 -2.95 -15.76
CA SER A 216 8.57 -4.37 -15.47
C SER A 216 9.90 -4.83 -14.85
N ALA A 217 11.05 -4.35 -15.36
CA ALA A 217 12.38 -4.71 -14.84
C ALA A 217 12.55 -4.31 -13.36
N VAL A 218 12.00 -3.16 -12.96
CA VAL A 218 12.07 -2.68 -11.56
C VAL A 218 11.07 -3.36 -10.65
N MET A 219 9.90 -3.75 -11.18
CA MET A 219 8.79 -4.24 -10.37
C MET A 219 8.71 -5.76 -10.27
N LYS A 220 9.24 -6.49 -11.26
CA LYS A 220 9.13 -7.94 -11.34
C LYS A 220 9.97 -8.62 -10.25
N ASP A 221 9.32 -9.49 -9.47
CA ASP A 221 9.93 -10.25 -8.37
C ASP A 221 10.70 -9.34 -7.36
N ALA A 222 10.32 -8.06 -7.26
CA ALA A 222 11.01 -7.07 -6.44
C ALA A 222 10.61 -7.12 -4.95
N GLY A 223 9.55 -7.85 -4.61
CA GLY A 223 9.09 -8.02 -3.23
C GLY A 223 8.49 -6.75 -2.64
N TYR A 224 8.91 -6.36 -1.44
CA TYR A 224 8.41 -5.14 -0.82
C TYR A 224 8.92 -3.91 -1.54
N ALA A 225 8.00 -2.98 -1.81
CA ALA A 225 8.27 -1.69 -2.41
C ALA A 225 7.82 -0.55 -1.49
N HIS A 226 8.61 0.49 -1.39
CA HIS A 226 8.29 1.67 -0.60
C HIS A 226 7.91 2.82 -1.51
N MET A 227 6.85 3.56 -1.15
CA MET A 227 6.39 4.71 -1.90
C MET A 227 6.53 5.99 -1.08
N GLY A 228 7.25 6.98 -1.62
CA GLY A 228 7.34 8.32 -1.09
C GLY A 228 6.68 9.33 -2.01
N ILE A 229 6.00 10.32 -1.42
CA ILE A 229 5.39 11.42 -2.16
C ILE A 229 5.86 12.72 -1.52
N GLY A 230 6.34 13.64 -2.35
CA GLY A 230 6.74 14.98 -1.95
C GLY A 230 6.21 16.04 -2.90
N SER A 231 5.96 17.22 -2.39
CA SER A 231 5.66 18.40 -3.20
C SER A 231 6.51 19.60 -2.75
N GLY A 232 6.74 20.50 -3.67
CA GLY A 232 7.44 21.76 -3.46
C GLY A 232 6.84 22.86 -4.29
N THR A 233 6.97 24.11 -3.84
CA THR A 233 6.43 25.30 -4.50
C THR A 233 7.47 26.40 -4.57
N GLY A 234 7.37 27.27 -5.59
CA GLY A 234 8.27 28.40 -5.75
C GLY A 234 9.66 28.04 -6.28
N LYS A 235 10.67 28.83 -5.94
CA LYS A 235 12.03 28.72 -6.53
C LYS A 235 12.76 27.43 -6.17
N ASP A 236 12.53 26.88 -5.00
CA ASP A 236 13.20 25.70 -4.49
C ASP A 236 12.32 24.45 -4.65
N LYS A 237 11.25 24.53 -5.48
CA LYS A 237 10.24 23.47 -5.65
C LYS A 237 10.84 22.10 -5.95
N ALA A 238 11.89 22.03 -6.74
CA ALA A 238 12.54 20.76 -7.13
C ALA A 238 13.24 20.10 -5.95
N ILE A 239 14.05 20.84 -5.19
CA ILE A 239 14.76 20.33 -4.02
C ILE A 239 13.76 19.94 -2.92
N ASP A 240 12.78 20.81 -2.66
CA ASP A 240 11.79 20.57 -1.61
C ASP A 240 10.92 19.36 -1.95
N ALA A 241 10.44 19.23 -3.19
CA ALA A 241 9.68 18.07 -3.63
C ALA A 241 10.49 16.78 -3.51
N ALA A 242 11.76 16.76 -3.97
CA ALA A 242 12.63 15.62 -3.89
C ALA A 242 12.92 15.21 -2.43
N ARG A 243 13.31 16.16 -1.58
CA ARG A 243 13.56 15.91 -0.16
C ARG A 243 12.31 15.39 0.56
N ASN A 244 11.15 16.00 0.31
CA ASN A 244 9.89 15.58 0.88
C ASN A 244 9.50 14.18 0.41
N ALA A 245 9.82 13.80 -0.82
CA ALA A 245 9.56 12.46 -1.35
C ALA A 245 10.45 11.40 -0.67
N VAL A 246 11.78 11.63 -0.58
CA VAL A 246 12.71 10.66 0.02
C VAL A 246 12.61 10.59 1.55
N SER A 247 12.10 11.63 2.20
CA SER A 247 11.82 11.68 3.64
C SER A 247 10.33 11.52 3.97
N SER A 248 9.54 11.07 3.01
CA SER A 248 8.09 10.94 3.20
C SER A 248 7.76 10.01 4.35
N PRO A 249 6.87 10.41 5.27
CA PRO A 249 6.40 9.51 6.34
C PRO A 249 5.70 8.24 5.84
N LEU A 250 5.35 8.15 4.56
CA LEU A 250 4.80 6.92 3.96
C LEU A 250 5.84 5.82 3.82
N LEU A 251 7.11 6.19 3.66
CA LEU A 251 8.21 5.23 3.63
C LEU A 251 8.35 4.55 5.00
N GLU A 252 8.30 3.23 5.04
CA GLU A 252 8.54 2.47 6.29
C GLU A 252 10.02 2.50 6.68
N THR A 253 10.91 2.54 5.68
CA THR A 253 12.36 2.65 5.82
C THR A 253 12.90 3.77 4.93
N THR A 254 14.19 4.02 4.97
CA THR A 254 14.85 4.93 4.03
C THR A 254 15.00 4.27 2.66
N ILE A 255 15.13 5.05 1.59
CA ILE A 255 15.38 4.50 0.24
C ILE A 255 16.84 4.11 0.01
N ALA A 256 17.71 4.26 1.01
CA ALA A 256 19.17 4.08 0.88
C ALA A 256 19.61 2.66 0.47
N GLY A 257 18.78 1.64 0.75
CA GLY A 257 19.05 0.26 0.35
C GLY A 257 18.38 -0.17 -0.96
N ALA A 258 17.60 0.71 -1.59
CA ALA A 258 16.85 0.39 -2.79
C ALA A 258 17.76 0.23 -4.01
N ARG A 259 17.63 -0.88 -4.74
CA ARG A 259 18.37 -1.16 -5.97
C ARG A 259 17.60 -0.80 -7.23
N GLY A 260 16.29 -0.72 -7.17
CA GLY A 260 15.42 -0.23 -8.23
C GLY A 260 14.64 1.00 -7.75
N VAL A 261 14.66 2.09 -8.51
CA VAL A 261 13.94 3.31 -8.15
C VAL A 261 13.21 3.86 -9.35
N ILE A 262 11.91 4.05 -9.22
CA ILE A 262 11.09 4.75 -10.20
C ILE A 262 10.76 6.14 -9.65
N VAL A 263 11.02 7.17 -10.43
CA VAL A 263 10.76 8.58 -10.10
C VAL A 263 9.76 9.14 -11.09
N ASN A 264 8.58 9.51 -10.61
CA ASN A 264 7.60 10.23 -11.41
C ASN A 264 7.56 11.71 -10.98
N ILE A 265 7.94 12.60 -11.88
CA ILE A 265 7.90 14.05 -11.70
C ILE A 265 6.65 14.58 -12.41
N THR A 266 5.79 15.26 -11.66
CA THR A 266 4.63 15.98 -12.21
C THR A 266 4.85 17.48 -11.99
N ALA A 267 4.83 18.27 -13.06
CA ALA A 267 5.06 19.70 -13.00
C ALA A 267 4.34 20.43 -14.14
N ALA A 268 4.32 21.76 -14.09
CA ALA A 268 3.84 22.57 -15.20
C ALA A 268 4.82 22.52 -16.39
N GLU A 269 4.37 22.92 -17.59
CA GLU A 269 5.20 22.88 -18.82
C GLU A 269 6.41 23.82 -18.79
N ASP A 270 6.46 24.76 -17.85
CA ASP A 270 7.56 25.73 -17.68
C ASP A 270 8.70 25.23 -16.79
N ILE A 271 8.67 23.95 -16.37
CA ILE A 271 9.78 23.34 -15.63
C ILE A 271 11.09 23.47 -16.42
N THR A 272 12.15 23.91 -15.76
CA THR A 272 13.47 23.99 -16.36
C THR A 272 14.22 22.67 -16.31
N PHE A 273 15.17 22.48 -17.23
CA PHE A 273 16.04 21.30 -17.21
C PHE A 273 16.84 21.19 -15.90
N GLU A 274 17.32 22.33 -15.38
CA GLU A 274 18.07 22.39 -14.11
C GLU A 274 17.22 21.92 -12.92
N GLU A 275 15.92 22.27 -12.88
CA GLU A 275 15.00 21.80 -11.83
C GLU A 275 14.77 20.30 -11.90
N ALA A 276 14.59 19.74 -13.10
CA ALA A 276 14.41 18.31 -13.28
C ALA A 276 15.68 17.52 -12.93
N GLU A 277 16.86 18.00 -13.35
CA GLU A 277 18.17 17.43 -13.03
C GLU A 277 18.42 17.44 -11.52
N LEU A 278 18.13 18.57 -10.86
CA LEU A 278 18.33 18.73 -9.42
C LEU A 278 17.44 17.78 -8.60
N ALA A 279 16.17 17.64 -9.02
CA ALA A 279 15.25 16.69 -8.38
C ALA A 279 15.73 15.25 -8.54
N SER A 280 16.09 14.83 -9.75
CA SER A 280 16.59 13.49 -10.04
C SER A 280 17.88 13.18 -9.28
N THR A 281 18.85 14.09 -9.28
CA THR A 281 20.13 13.94 -8.58
C THR A 281 19.92 13.76 -7.07
N THR A 282 19.05 14.60 -6.46
CA THR A 282 18.73 14.52 -5.03
C THR A 282 18.18 13.14 -4.63
N ILE A 283 17.35 12.54 -5.47
CA ILE A 283 16.77 11.22 -5.23
C ILE A 283 17.81 10.12 -5.44
N THR A 284 18.59 10.20 -6.54
CA THR A 284 19.62 9.22 -6.86
C THR A 284 20.70 9.15 -5.77
N GLU A 285 21.11 10.29 -5.21
CA GLU A 285 22.07 10.35 -4.10
C GLU A 285 21.53 9.73 -2.79
N ALA A 286 20.20 9.68 -2.64
CA ALA A 286 19.54 9.08 -1.49
C ALA A 286 19.32 7.56 -1.62
N ALA A 287 19.43 7.00 -2.82
CA ALA A 287 19.29 5.58 -3.12
C ALA A 287 20.63 4.83 -2.96
N HIS A 288 20.62 3.51 -3.20
CA HIS A 288 21.86 2.73 -3.24
C HIS A 288 22.78 3.21 -4.37
N PRO A 289 24.14 3.25 -4.21
CA PRO A 289 25.05 3.71 -5.27
C PRO A 289 24.97 2.95 -6.59
N GLU A 290 24.53 1.70 -6.56
CA GLU A 290 24.32 0.85 -7.72
C GLU A 290 22.85 0.74 -8.12
N ALA A 291 21.97 1.66 -7.62
CA ALA A 291 20.56 1.63 -7.96
C ALA A 291 20.30 1.95 -9.42
N GLU A 292 19.44 1.17 -10.05
CA GLU A 292 18.86 1.50 -11.34
C GLU A 292 17.73 2.51 -11.14
N VAL A 293 17.92 3.74 -11.62
CA VAL A 293 16.97 4.84 -11.44
C VAL A 293 16.31 5.17 -12.77
N TYR A 294 15.01 4.95 -12.83
CA TYR A 294 14.16 5.28 -13.97
C TYR A 294 13.32 6.48 -13.63
N TRP A 295 13.29 7.49 -14.50
CA TRP A 295 12.52 8.69 -14.24
C TRP A 295 11.65 9.10 -15.42
N GLY A 296 10.43 9.54 -15.13
CA GLY A 296 9.48 10.07 -16.07
C GLY A 296 9.03 11.47 -15.69
N LEU A 297 8.63 12.23 -16.68
CA LEU A 297 8.15 13.61 -16.53
C LEU A 297 6.78 13.75 -17.19
N VAL A 298 5.79 14.08 -16.38
CA VAL A 298 4.41 14.34 -16.81
C VAL A 298 4.08 15.82 -16.62
N PHE A 299 3.55 16.45 -17.66
CA PHE A 299 3.07 17.82 -17.55
C PHE A 299 1.61 17.87 -17.13
N ASP A 300 1.34 18.65 -16.09
CA ASP A 300 -0.01 18.94 -15.60
C ASP A 300 -0.24 20.45 -15.61
N PRO A 301 -1.13 20.97 -16.47
CA PRO A 301 -1.41 22.40 -16.55
C PRO A 301 -1.96 23.00 -15.25
N GLU A 302 -2.49 22.18 -14.34
CA GLU A 302 -3.04 22.65 -13.06
C GLU A 302 -1.96 22.88 -12.00
N MET A 303 -0.72 22.39 -12.22
CA MET A 303 0.38 22.47 -11.26
C MET A 303 0.98 23.88 -11.07
N ASN A 304 0.67 24.85 -11.91
CA ASN A 304 1.18 26.24 -11.82
C ASN A 304 2.68 26.28 -11.41
N ASP A 305 3.00 26.80 -10.22
CA ASP A 305 4.36 26.91 -9.67
C ASP A 305 4.65 25.80 -8.64
N GLU A 306 4.02 24.64 -8.79
CA GLU A 306 4.19 23.46 -7.92
C GLU A 306 4.89 22.34 -8.71
N MET A 307 5.72 21.56 -8.00
CA MET A 307 6.27 20.30 -8.47
C MET A 307 5.87 19.20 -7.49
N LYS A 308 5.39 18.07 -8.01
CA LYS A 308 5.10 16.88 -7.24
C LYS A 308 5.98 15.74 -7.71
N ILE A 309 6.58 15.03 -6.76
CA ILE A 309 7.42 13.88 -7.04
C ILE A 309 6.86 12.67 -6.31
N THR A 310 6.71 11.57 -7.03
CA THR A 310 6.45 10.27 -6.44
C THR A 310 7.65 9.37 -6.69
N VAL A 311 8.19 8.79 -5.63
CA VAL A 311 9.30 7.84 -5.67
C VAL A 311 8.77 6.48 -5.28
N ILE A 312 9.11 5.46 -6.07
CA ILE A 312 8.85 4.06 -5.75
C ILE A 312 10.19 3.37 -5.71
N ALA A 313 10.53 2.83 -4.55
CA ALA A 313 11.81 2.20 -4.28
C ALA A 313 11.58 0.70 -4.04
N THR A 314 12.38 -0.14 -4.70
CA THR A 314 12.27 -1.60 -4.71
C THR A 314 13.63 -2.26 -4.53
N GLY A 315 13.66 -3.58 -4.37
CA GLY A 315 14.90 -4.35 -4.35
C GLY A 315 15.74 -4.11 -3.10
N PHE A 316 15.09 -4.01 -1.95
CA PHE A 316 15.77 -3.95 -0.66
C PHE A 316 16.36 -5.32 -0.31
N ASP A 317 17.62 -5.37 0.13
CA ASP A 317 18.21 -6.61 0.63
C ASP A 317 17.51 -7.03 1.93
N HIS A 318 17.05 -8.27 2.03
CA HIS A 318 16.32 -8.81 3.20
C HIS A 318 17.09 -8.79 4.53
N GLN A 319 18.34 -8.29 4.55
CA GLN A 319 19.16 -8.21 5.76
C GLN A 319 18.96 -6.90 6.56
N ASP A 320 18.37 -5.86 5.95
CA ASP A 320 18.23 -4.55 6.61
C ASP A 320 16.94 -4.41 7.43
N GLU A 321 16.00 -5.36 7.33
CA GLU A 321 14.72 -5.30 8.08
C GLU A 321 14.83 -5.74 9.55
N GLU A 322 15.93 -6.39 9.99
CA GLU A 322 16.09 -6.89 11.37
C GLU A 322 16.84 -5.93 12.32
N GLU A 323 17.46 -4.85 11.84
CA GLU A 323 18.34 -4.02 12.69
C GLU A 323 17.74 -2.69 13.23
N GLU A 324 16.56 -2.24 12.82
CA GLU A 324 15.96 -1.00 13.37
C GLU A 324 14.65 -1.22 14.15
N ALA A 325 14.70 -2.07 15.18
CA ALA A 325 13.75 -1.92 16.29
C ALA A 325 14.23 -0.75 17.17
N PRO A 326 13.46 0.31 17.42
CA PRO A 326 13.89 1.42 18.26
C PRO A 326 14.13 0.89 19.69
N GLU A 327 15.37 0.98 20.14
CA GLU A 327 15.77 0.75 21.53
C GLU A 327 15.00 1.73 22.43
N GLU A 328 14.01 1.23 23.17
CA GLU A 328 13.32 2.00 24.18
C GLU A 328 14.35 2.51 25.21
N ALA A 329 14.57 3.81 25.20
CA ALA A 329 15.42 4.49 26.17
C ALA A 329 14.91 4.20 27.60
N ALA A 330 15.63 3.34 28.33
CA ALA A 330 15.43 3.12 29.74
C ALA A 330 15.77 4.39 30.53
N PRO A 331 14.98 4.82 31.52
CA PRO A 331 15.29 6.00 32.31
C PRO A 331 16.45 5.73 33.26
N ALA A 332 17.45 6.59 33.19
CA ALA A 332 18.61 6.60 34.09
C ALA A 332 18.20 6.75 35.57
N GLY A 333 18.34 5.70 36.31
CA GLY A 333 18.17 5.66 37.77
C GLY A 333 19.50 5.70 38.49
N LYS A 334 19.62 6.61 39.45
CA LYS A 334 20.78 7.02 40.27
C LYS A 334 21.41 5.89 41.07
N ALA A 335 22.72 5.95 41.14
CA ALA A 335 23.57 5.16 42.01
C ALA A 335 23.35 5.41 43.51
N GLY A 336 23.54 4.40 44.34
CA GLY A 336 23.60 4.50 45.81
C GLY A 336 23.70 3.15 46.51
N GLU A 337 24.88 2.67 46.67
CA GLU A 337 25.64 2.05 47.79
C GLU A 337 24.97 1.11 48.82
N LYS A 338 25.66 -0.05 48.93
CA LYS A 338 26.06 -0.84 50.12
C LYS A 338 25.16 -1.91 50.74
N ALA A 339 25.73 -3.11 50.60
CA ALA A 339 26.13 -4.10 51.62
C ALA A 339 25.12 -5.09 52.22
N ALA A 340 25.43 -6.36 51.87
CA ALA A 340 25.54 -7.53 52.75
C ALA A 340 24.33 -8.03 53.59
N SER A 341 23.81 -9.19 53.30
CA SER A 341 23.92 -10.44 54.05
C SER A 341 22.80 -11.42 53.70
N LYS A 342 23.20 -12.65 53.32
CA LYS A 342 22.36 -13.88 53.48
C LYS A 342 22.34 -14.26 54.95
N PRO A 343 21.37 -14.98 55.48
CA PRO A 343 21.02 -16.36 55.04
C PRO A 343 19.58 -16.89 55.32
N GLN A 344 19.33 -18.05 54.67
CA GLN A 344 18.57 -19.22 55.09
C GLN A 344 17.03 -19.28 55.09
N ARG A 345 16.64 -20.25 54.28
CA ARG A 345 15.49 -21.17 54.25
C ARG A 345 14.65 -21.29 55.52
N ARG A 346 13.34 -21.41 55.32
CA ARG A 346 12.48 -22.47 55.88
C ARG A 346 11.20 -22.65 55.07
N ASP A 347 11.00 -23.86 54.61
CA ASP A 347 9.76 -24.40 54.03
C ASP A 347 8.66 -24.42 55.08
N ASN A 348 7.42 -24.18 54.67
CA ASN A 348 6.26 -24.90 55.15
C ASN A 348 5.09 -24.76 54.16
N PRO A 349 4.42 -25.88 53.74
CA PRO A 349 3.27 -25.88 52.90
C PRO A 349 1.98 -25.84 53.72
N ASP A 350 0.85 -25.48 53.08
CA ASP A 350 -0.53 -25.46 53.54
C ASP A 350 -1.06 -24.10 54.03
N ALA A 351 -1.71 -23.35 53.08
CA ALA A 351 -2.93 -22.61 53.37
C ALA A 351 -3.62 -22.23 52.03
N ALA A 352 -4.87 -22.58 51.92
CA ALA A 352 -5.78 -22.28 50.83
C ALA A 352 -6.11 -20.75 50.78
N PRO A 353 -6.47 -20.19 49.62
CA PRO A 353 -6.83 -18.78 49.53
C PRO A 353 -8.23 -18.52 50.06
N GLU A 354 -8.35 -17.55 50.95
CA GLU A 354 -9.63 -17.03 51.45
C GLU A 354 -10.31 -16.10 50.44
N ASP A 355 -11.58 -16.37 50.12
CA ASP A 355 -12.52 -15.57 49.37
C ASP A 355 -12.85 -14.27 50.17
N SER A 356 -12.23 -13.15 49.92
CA SER A 356 -12.62 -11.87 50.52
C SER A 356 -12.80 -10.69 49.57
N ASP A 357 -12.41 -10.81 48.30
CA ASP A 357 -12.48 -9.65 47.39
C ASP A 357 -13.72 -9.61 46.49
N PHE A 358 -14.54 -10.68 46.48
CA PHE A 358 -15.75 -10.71 45.64
C PHE A 358 -16.98 -10.09 46.34
N ASP A 359 -17.04 -10.09 47.68
CA ASP A 359 -18.17 -9.55 48.43
C ASP A 359 -18.16 -8.02 48.52
N ASP A 360 -17.02 -7.37 48.40
CA ASP A 360 -16.94 -5.90 48.45
C ASP A 360 -17.31 -5.23 47.13
N ILE A 361 -17.14 -5.93 46.02
CA ILE A 361 -17.58 -5.44 44.68
C ILE A 361 -19.12 -5.53 44.56
N LEU A 362 -19.74 -6.54 45.14
CA LEU A 362 -21.22 -6.68 45.12
C LEU A 362 -21.96 -5.67 45.99
N LYS A 363 -21.33 -5.13 47.04
CA LYS A 363 -21.92 -4.08 47.89
C LYS A 363 -21.98 -2.71 47.20
N MET A 364 -21.10 -2.42 46.24
CA MET A 364 -21.11 -1.17 45.47
C MET A 364 -22.25 -1.06 44.46
N PHE A 365 -22.83 -2.15 44.02
CA PHE A 365 -23.94 -2.15 43.04
C PHE A 365 -25.35 -2.24 43.63
N ARG A 366 -25.49 -2.28 44.95
CA ARG A 366 -26.79 -2.47 45.61
C ARG A 366 -27.41 -1.20 46.22
N ASN A 367 -26.73 -0.05 46.02
CA ASN A 367 -27.25 1.28 46.46
C ASN A 367 -27.19 2.26 45.28
N LYS A 368 -28.10 2.07 44.34
CA LYS A 368 -28.69 3.15 43.52
C LYS A 368 -30.06 2.70 43.05
#